data_655d49d1cf9d983b1779e1b19c4c91bd
#
_entry.id   655d49d1cf9d983b1779e1b19c4c91bd
#
_cell.length_a   1.000
_cell.length_b   1.000
_cell.length_c   1.000
_cell.angle_alpha   90.00
_cell.angle_beta   90.00
_cell.angle_gamma   90.00
#
_symmetry.space_group_name_H-M   'P 1'
#
loop_
_entity.id
_entity.type
_entity.pdbx_description
1 polymer ?
#
loop_
_entity_poly.entity_id
_entity_poly.type
_entity_poly.pdbx_seq_one_letter_code
_entity_poly.pdbx_strand_id
1 'polypeptide(L)'
;MNIKENKNIYRIINILKYAIILCAILKTQSVYTFFKEIDLHINMILVLLLSTMTVLRWKNNEFVINNKRGIIFLIIYIVYVLIYALLAKCIDRTFFVNFVIIFGLFFINLAFSFDVKKEIKNVTKVFVNIMVVITVVSLFFFVFGSILKWIKPSNKIMINWGEERLIDSYFCIHFNTQTIEVLKNTIYRNSSIFTEAPMFALNLSFALATEIFLNDKKKTNNVIILIIGLISTLTLSAFVNIFLVYVLWAIINYKYIILDKKKVILNIILLIITILFLFVFWGFRSNSASLSIRIDDYQASFKAFSNHAIIGNGYNNELAIKEYFSDFRKYNNGLSNSIFVVLAEGGIYLSLIYILPQILIAYESIKFKEKNILAMDIIFIISMFISIYTFTPLMFLNLAIIDAYIYSKKNKVKEENYIERMEL
;
A
#
# COMPACT_ATOMS: atom_id res chain seq x y z
N MET A 1 -25.32 -9.58 -28.80
CA MET A 1 -24.11 -8.77 -28.68
C MET A 1 -22.94 -9.56 -29.25
N ASN A 2 -22.22 -9.01 -30.23
CA ASN A 2 -21.26 -9.73 -31.07
C ASN A 2 -20.02 -10.14 -30.26
N ILE A 3 -19.50 -11.38 -30.41
CA ILE A 3 -18.32 -11.90 -29.71
C ILE A 3 -17.07 -11.03 -29.92
N LYS A 4 -16.96 -10.34 -31.06
CA LYS A 4 -15.90 -9.38 -31.36
C LYS A 4 -15.97 -8.10 -30.49
N GLU A 5 -17.17 -7.55 -30.25
CA GLU A 5 -17.37 -6.37 -29.39
C GLU A 5 -16.98 -6.66 -27.94
N ASN A 6 -17.37 -7.80 -27.41
CA ASN A 6 -16.97 -8.22 -26.07
C ASN A 6 -15.44 -8.28 -25.91
N LYS A 7 -14.70 -8.80 -26.88
CA LYS A 7 -13.24 -8.92 -26.81
C LYS A 7 -12.54 -7.56 -26.75
N ASN A 8 -13.04 -6.57 -27.47
CA ASN A 8 -12.50 -5.21 -27.45
C ASN A 8 -12.77 -4.50 -26.11
N ILE A 9 -13.97 -4.66 -25.55
CA ILE A 9 -14.30 -4.08 -24.23
C ILE A 9 -13.41 -4.67 -23.13
N TYR A 10 -13.20 -5.99 -23.12
CA TYR A 10 -12.28 -6.62 -22.15
C TYR A 10 -10.85 -6.08 -22.27
N ARG A 11 -10.37 -5.83 -23.49
CA ARG A 11 -9.05 -5.23 -23.71
C ARG A 11 -8.97 -3.81 -23.13
N ILE A 12 -10.01 -3.00 -23.34
CA ILE A 12 -10.10 -1.64 -22.81
C ILE A 12 -10.13 -1.67 -21.29
N ILE A 13 -10.96 -2.52 -20.66
CA ILE A 13 -11.03 -2.69 -19.20
C ILE A 13 -9.66 -3.06 -18.61
N ASN A 14 -8.92 -3.94 -19.28
CA ASN A 14 -7.56 -4.28 -18.83
C ASN A 14 -6.60 -3.09 -18.91
N ILE A 15 -6.64 -2.30 -19.97
CA ILE A 15 -5.82 -1.08 -20.10
C ILE A 15 -6.19 -0.08 -18.99
N LEU A 16 -7.47 0.12 -18.74
CA LEU A 16 -7.95 0.98 -17.65
C LEU A 16 -7.45 0.52 -16.28
N LYS A 17 -7.42 -0.79 -15.99
CA LYS A 17 -6.84 -1.32 -14.75
C LYS A 17 -5.37 -0.90 -14.57
N TYR A 18 -4.55 -1.02 -15.62
CA TYR A 18 -3.16 -0.56 -15.57
C TYR A 18 -3.06 0.94 -15.31
N ALA A 19 -3.87 1.76 -15.98
CA ALA A 19 -3.88 3.20 -15.79
C ALA A 19 -4.34 3.60 -14.38
N ILE A 20 -5.42 2.98 -13.88
CA ILE A 20 -5.95 3.21 -12.52
C ILE A 20 -4.90 2.88 -11.45
N ILE A 21 -4.29 1.70 -11.55
CA ILE A 21 -3.28 1.27 -10.56
C ILE A 21 -2.03 2.14 -10.64
N LEU A 22 -1.59 2.53 -11.84
CA LEU A 22 -0.49 3.48 -12.01
C LEU A 22 -0.81 4.83 -11.34
N CYS A 23 -2.00 5.40 -11.57
CA CYS A 23 -2.43 6.64 -10.91
C CYS A 23 -2.46 6.48 -9.37
N ALA A 24 -2.94 5.35 -8.86
CA ALA A 24 -2.94 5.07 -7.42
C ALA A 24 -1.50 5.02 -6.84
N ILE A 25 -0.56 4.40 -7.55
CA ILE A 25 0.86 4.38 -7.17
C ILE A 25 1.45 5.80 -7.21
N LEU A 26 1.24 6.54 -8.29
CA LEU A 26 1.75 7.91 -8.45
C LEU A 26 1.21 8.87 -7.38
N LYS A 27 -0.03 8.67 -6.93
CA LYS A 27 -0.63 9.46 -5.85
C LYS A 27 -0.16 9.04 -4.45
N THR A 28 0.55 7.92 -4.32
CA THR A 28 1.06 7.42 -3.04
C THR A 28 2.46 7.96 -2.78
N GLN A 29 2.56 9.23 -2.40
CA GLN A 29 3.80 9.93 -2.05
C GLN A 29 4.89 9.82 -3.13
N SER A 30 4.55 10.06 -4.38
CA SER A 30 5.54 10.24 -5.42
C SER A 30 6.02 11.69 -5.48
N VAL A 31 7.16 11.94 -6.14
CA VAL A 31 7.69 13.29 -6.37
C VAL A 31 6.69 14.20 -7.09
N TYR A 32 5.81 13.62 -7.91
CA TYR A 32 4.77 14.37 -8.63
C TYR A 32 3.74 15.02 -7.69
N THR A 33 3.54 14.47 -6.48
CA THR A 33 2.57 15.03 -5.50
C THR A 33 3.05 16.33 -4.85
N PHE A 34 4.32 16.70 -4.99
CA PHE A 34 4.79 18.03 -4.58
C PHE A 34 4.28 19.16 -5.49
N PHE A 35 3.89 18.84 -6.71
CA PHE A 35 3.36 19.81 -7.67
C PHE A 35 1.83 19.78 -7.59
N LYS A 36 1.24 20.78 -6.90
CA LYS A 36 -0.23 20.84 -6.63
C LYS A 36 -1.09 20.64 -7.88
N GLU A 37 -0.69 21.20 -9.01
CA GLU A 37 -1.43 21.03 -10.27
C GLU A 37 -1.39 19.59 -10.76
N ILE A 38 -0.20 18.96 -10.76
CA ILE A 38 -0.03 17.56 -11.18
C ILE A 38 -0.78 16.64 -10.22
N ASP A 39 -0.68 16.90 -8.92
CA ASP A 39 -1.37 16.15 -7.88
C ASP A 39 -2.89 16.17 -8.05
N LEU A 40 -3.45 17.34 -8.35
CA LEU A 40 -4.87 17.51 -8.64
C LEU A 40 -5.28 16.75 -9.92
N HIS A 41 -4.49 16.88 -11.00
CA HIS A 41 -4.76 16.20 -12.26
C HIS A 41 -4.73 14.67 -12.11
N ILE A 42 -3.77 14.11 -11.36
CA ILE A 42 -3.71 12.66 -11.09
C ILE A 42 -4.99 12.20 -10.38
N ASN A 43 -5.49 12.96 -9.40
CA ASN A 43 -6.74 12.64 -8.72
C ASN A 43 -7.94 12.68 -9.67
N MET A 44 -8.05 13.73 -10.48
CA MET A 44 -9.14 13.86 -11.45
C MET A 44 -9.12 12.71 -12.47
N ILE A 45 -7.94 12.39 -13.00
CA ILE A 45 -7.76 11.28 -13.94
C ILE A 45 -8.13 9.95 -13.26
N LEU A 46 -7.70 9.71 -12.02
CA LEU A 46 -8.03 8.49 -11.29
C LEU A 46 -9.54 8.30 -11.14
N VAL A 47 -10.27 9.34 -10.71
CA VAL A 47 -11.73 9.30 -10.55
C VAL A 47 -12.41 9.07 -11.91
N LEU A 48 -11.97 9.76 -12.96
CA LEU A 48 -12.51 9.59 -14.31
C LEU A 48 -12.29 8.17 -14.84
N LEU A 49 -11.10 7.62 -14.69
CA LEU A 49 -10.78 6.24 -15.11
C LEU A 49 -11.60 5.20 -14.34
N LEU A 50 -11.73 5.36 -13.01
CA LEU A 50 -12.55 4.47 -12.18
C LEU A 50 -14.02 4.52 -12.58
N SER A 51 -14.58 5.71 -12.79
CA SER A 51 -15.95 5.90 -13.24
C SER A 51 -16.18 5.30 -14.61
N THR A 52 -15.25 5.54 -15.55
CA THR A 52 -15.31 4.96 -16.90
C THR A 52 -15.28 3.43 -16.86
N MET A 53 -14.40 2.85 -16.06
CA MET A 53 -14.33 1.40 -15.86
C MET A 53 -15.64 0.85 -15.29
N THR A 54 -16.23 1.52 -14.31
CA THR A 54 -17.52 1.13 -13.72
C THR A 54 -18.64 1.12 -14.78
N VAL A 55 -18.73 2.18 -15.59
CA VAL A 55 -19.75 2.27 -16.66
C VAL A 55 -19.55 1.20 -17.74
N LEU A 56 -18.30 0.97 -18.16
CA LEU A 56 -18.01 -0.07 -19.17
C LEU A 56 -18.35 -1.48 -18.65
N ARG A 57 -18.03 -1.78 -17.40
CA ARG A 57 -18.36 -3.07 -16.77
C ARG A 57 -19.86 -3.24 -16.60
N TRP A 58 -20.57 -2.16 -16.25
CA TRP A 58 -22.03 -2.18 -16.22
C TRP A 58 -22.63 -2.50 -17.59
N LYS A 59 -22.22 -1.78 -18.64
CA LYS A 59 -22.69 -2.02 -20.01
C LYS A 59 -22.38 -3.43 -20.51
N ASN A 60 -21.27 -4.02 -20.05
CA ASN A 60 -20.84 -5.36 -20.43
C ASN A 60 -21.48 -6.47 -19.56
N ASN A 61 -22.42 -6.12 -18.69
CA ASN A 61 -23.08 -7.03 -17.73
C ASN A 61 -22.08 -7.82 -16.86
N GLU A 62 -20.94 -7.21 -16.50
CA GLU A 62 -19.93 -7.83 -15.63
C GLU A 62 -20.26 -7.67 -14.13
N PHE A 63 -21.34 -7.00 -13.77
CA PHE A 63 -21.75 -6.78 -12.40
C PHE A 63 -22.92 -7.65 -11.97
N VAL A 64 -22.80 -8.20 -10.76
CA VAL A 64 -23.90 -8.87 -10.06
C VAL A 64 -24.74 -7.83 -9.34
N ILE A 65 -25.78 -7.33 -10.00
CA ILE A 65 -26.65 -6.26 -9.48
C ILE A 65 -27.36 -6.69 -8.19
N ASN A 66 -27.64 -7.98 -8.00
CA ASN A 66 -28.34 -8.52 -6.82
C ASN A 66 -27.44 -8.75 -5.60
N ASN A 67 -26.22 -8.18 -5.54
CA ASN A 67 -25.38 -8.24 -4.34
C ASN A 67 -25.93 -7.30 -3.24
N LYS A 68 -27.09 -7.67 -2.66
CA LYS A 68 -27.76 -6.89 -1.60
C LYS A 68 -26.83 -6.53 -0.44
N ARG A 69 -25.89 -7.41 -0.08
CA ARG A 69 -24.95 -7.16 1.03
C ARG A 69 -23.93 -6.10 0.68
N GLY A 70 -23.38 -6.15 -0.53
CA GLY A 70 -22.46 -5.11 -1.00
C GLY A 70 -23.14 -3.74 -1.03
N ILE A 71 -24.41 -3.69 -1.45
CA ILE A 71 -25.22 -2.45 -1.44
C ILE A 71 -25.43 -1.96 0.00
N ILE A 72 -25.87 -2.83 0.91
CA ILE A 72 -26.11 -2.47 2.32
C ILE A 72 -24.80 -1.99 2.97
N PHE A 73 -23.70 -2.69 2.75
CA PHE A 73 -22.40 -2.26 3.25
C PHE A 73 -22.04 -0.86 2.75
N LEU A 74 -22.16 -0.62 1.45
CA LEU A 74 -21.81 0.68 0.86
C LEU A 74 -22.67 1.81 1.42
N ILE A 75 -23.97 1.56 1.63
CA ILE A 75 -24.87 2.54 2.24
C ILE A 75 -24.44 2.82 3.69
N ILE A 76 -24.21 1.78 4.50
CA ILE A 76 -23.77 1.93 5.90
C ILE A 76 -22.44 2.68 5.95
N TYR A 77 -21.49 2.32 5.09
CA TYR A 77 -20.18 2.97 4.99
C TYR A 77 -20.31 4.45 4.66
N ILE A 78 -21.09 4.81 3.63
CA ILE A 78 -21.33 6.21 3.25
C ILE A 78 -21.97 6.99 4.39
N VAL A 79 -23.02 6.43 5.02
CA VAL A 79 -23.68 7.08 6.17
C VAL A 79 -22.67 7.28 7.31
N TYR A 80 -21.85 6.28 7.60
CA TYR A 80 -20.81 6.37 8.63
C TYR A 80 -19.81 7.50 8.34
N VAL A 81 -19.32 7.60 7.11
CA VAL A 81 -18.40 8.64 6.67
C VAL A 81 -19.06 10.03 6.73
N LEU A 82 -20.34 10.14 6.35
CA LEU A 82 -21.09 11.40 6.43
C LEU A 82 -21.32 11.85 7.87
N ILE A 83 -21.60 10.93 8.79
CA ILE A 83 -21.72 11.24 10.23
C ILE A 83 -20.37 11.78 10.74
N TYR A 84 -19.25 11.14 10.39
CA TYR A 84 -17.93 11.68 10.74
C TYR A 84 -17.74 13.10 10.21
N ALA A 85 -18.10 13.33 8.95
CA ALA A 85 -18.00 14.64 8.32
C ALA A 85 -18.80 15.74 9.03
N LEU A 86 -19.94 15.38 9.63
CA LEU A 86 -20.75 16.32 10.41
C LEU A 86 -20.17 16.61 11.81
N LEU A 87 -19.46 15.63 12.39
CA LEU A 87 -18.91 15.72 13.75
C LEU A 87 -17.49 16.32 13.80
N ALA A 88 -16.70 16.14 12.74
CA ALA A 88 -15.30 16.57 12.68
C ALA A 88 -15.18 18.06 12.39
N LYS A 89 -14.20 18.71 13.04
CA LYS A 89 -13.98 20.18 12.93
C LYS A 89 -13.34 20.62 11.61
N CYS A 90 -12.48 19.78 11.04
CA CYS A 90 -11.71 20.07 9.84
C CYS A 90 -11.99 19.02 8.77
N ILE A 91 -12.74 19.39 7.74
CA ILE A 91 -13.03 18.55 6.59
C ILE A 91 -12.91 19.39 5.33
N ASP A 92 -12.15 18.88 4.37
CA ASP A 92 -12.00 19.48 3.06
C ASP A 92 -12.65 18.60 1.95
N ARG A 93 -12.61 19.10 0.73
CA ARG A 93 -13.15 18.39 -0.43
C ARG A 93 -12.42 17.05 -0.67
N THR A 94 -11.15 16.97 -0.31
CA THR A 94 -10.33 15.77 -0.55
C THR A 94 -10.79 14.60 0.32
N PHE A 95 -11.38 14.85 1.49
CA PHE A 95 -12.01 13.85 2.33
C PHE A 95 -13.10 13.10 1.56
N PHE A 96 -14.07 13.82 0.98
CA PHE A 96 -15.17 13.19 0.24
C PHE A 96 -14.67 12.46 -1.01
N VAL A 97 -13.69 13.05 -1.72
CA VAL A 97 -13.09 12.39 -2.89
C VAL A 97 -12.45 11.07 -2.48
N ASN A 98 -11.70 11.04 -1.41
CA ASN A 98 -10.97 9.84 -0.97
C ASN A 98 -11.90 8.79 -0.35
N PHE A 99 -12.68 9.16 0.66
CA PHE A 99 -13.49 8.21 1.41
C PHE A 99 -14.78 7.80 0.70
N VAL A 100 -15.42 8.70 -0.05
CA VAL A 100 -16.70 8.37 -0.70
C VAL A 100 -16.46 7.94 -2.14
N ILE A 101 -15.77 8.77 -2.94
CA ILE A 101 -15.68 8.53 -4.40
C ILE A 101 -14.65 7.44 -4.69
N ILE A 102 -13.39 7.61 -4.28
CA ILE A 102 -12.31 6.67 -4.64
C ILE A 102 -12.54 5.31 -3.99
N PHE A 103 -12.79 5.27 -2.68
CA PHE A 103 -13.10 4.01 -2.00
C PHE A 103 -14.36 3.35 -2.57
N GLY A 104 -15.45 4.11 -2.73
CA GLY A 104 -16.72 3.58 -3.26
C GLY A 104 -16.57 2.99 -4.65
N LEU A 105 -15.85 3.68 -5.55
CA LEU A 105 -15.60 3.18 -6.92
C LEU A 105 -14.69 1.94 -6.92
N PHE A 106 -13.65 1.89 -6.08
CA PHE A 106 -12.83 0.68 -5.93
C PHE A 106 -13.67 -0.48 -5.41
N PHE A 107 -14.45 -0.25 -4.36
CA PHE A 107 -15.31 -1.27 -3.77
C PHE A 107 -16.35 -1.78 -4.77
N ILE A 108 -17.04 -0.89 -5.50
CA ILE A 108 -18.02 -1.28 -6.53
C ILE A 108 -17.35 -2.16 -7.58
N ASN A 109 -16.22 -1.74 -8.14
CA ASN A 109 -15.52 -2.49 -9.17
C ASN A 109 -15.04 -3.87 -8.72
N LEU A 110 -14.77 -4.06 -7.43
CA LEU A 110 -14.34 -5.34 -6.86
C LEU A 110 -15.52 -6.19 -6.38
N ALA A 111 -16.35 -5.66 -5.48
CA ALA A 111 -17.37 -6.41 -4.75
C ALA A 111 -18.57 -6.82 -5.63
N PHE A 112 -18.85 -6.08 -6.69
CA PHE A 112 -19.95 -6.40 -7.63
C PHE A 112 -19.48 -7.23 -8.83
N SER A 113 -18.22 -7.60 -8.93
CA SER A 113 -17.70 -8.51 -9.95
C SER A 113 -18.33 -9.92 -9.81
N PHE A 114 -18.58 -10.61 -10.94
CA PHE A 114 -19.06 -12.01 -10.93
C PHE A 114 -18.13 -12.94 -10.13
N ASP A 115 -16.82 -12.75 -10.26
CA ASP A 115 -15.82 -13.50 -9.50
C ASP A 115 -14.89 -12.51 -8.81
N VAL A 116 -15.25 -12.15 -7.58
CA VAL A 116 -14.51 -11.21 -6.75
C VAL A 116 -13.08 -11.67 -6.51
N LYS A 117 -12.86 -12.98 -6.24
CA LYS A 117 -11.52 -13.51 -6.00
C LYS A 117 -10.62 -13.39 -7.23
N LYS A 118 -11.17 -13.69 -8.41
CA LYS A 118 -10.45 -13.54 -9.69
C LYS A 118 -10.14 -12.07 -9.98
N GLU A 119 -11.09 -11.18 -9.69
CA GLU A 119 -10.89 -9.76 -9.93
C GLU A 119 -9.82 -9.18 -8.99
N ILE A 120 -9.82 -9.54 -7.71
CA ILE A 120 -8.76 -9.19 -6.76
C ILE A 120 -7.39 -9.68 -7.26
N LYS A 121 -7.29 -10.95 -7.69
CA LYS A 121 -6.05 -11.49 -8.27
C LYS A 121 -5.61 -10.73 -9.52
N ASN A 122 -6.53 -10.30 -10.38
CA ASN A 122 -6.21 -9.53 -11.57
C ASN A 122 -5.64 -8.15 -11.20
N VAL A 123 -6.31 -7.43 -10.30
CA VAL A 123 -5.89 -6.10 -9.85
C VAL A 123 -4.52 -6.16 -9.15
N THR A 124 -4.33 -7.11 -8.24
CA THR A 124 -3.07 -7.28 -7.53
C THR A 124 -1.94 -7.72 -8.46
N LYS A 125 -2.21 -8.53 -9.47
CA LYS A 125 -1.23 -8.89 -10.51
C LYS A 125 -0.83 -7.69 -11.36
N VAL A 126 -1.77 -6.81 -11.71
CA VAL A 126 -1.47 -5.55 -12.41
C VAL A 126 -0.55 -4.67 -11.57
N PHE A 127 -0.82 -4.56 -10.26
CA PHE A 127 0.04 -3.83 -9.34
C PHE A 127 1.47 -4.38 -9.33
N VAL A 128 1.65 -5.70 -9.22
CA VAL A 128 2.98 -6.34 -9.27
C VAL A 128 3.69 -6.04 -10.59
N ASN A 129 3.00 -6.19 -11.74
CA ASN A 129 3.61 -5.94 -13.05
C ASN A 129 4.11 -4.50 -13.18
N ILE A 130 3.32 -3.51 -12.73
CA ILE A 130 3.73 -2.10 -12.76
C ILE A 130 4.93 -1.88 -11.84
N MET A 131 4.89 -2.43 -10.61
CA MET A 131 5.99 -2.28 -9.67
C MET A 131 7.29 -2.94 -10.17
N VAL A 132 7.22 -4.08 -10.86
CA VAL A 132 8.39 -4.71 -11.49
C VAL A 132 8.98 -3.79 -12.58
N VAL A 133 8.15 -3.20 -13.43
CA VAL A 133 8.62 -2.26 -14.47
C VAL A 133 9.28 -1.03 -13.83
N ILE A 134 8.61 -0.40 -12.85
CA ILE A 134 9.16 0.74 -12.11
C ILE A 134 10.51 0.37 -11.48
N THR A 135 10.61 -0.84 -10.91
CA THR A 135 11.84 -1.31 -10.26
C THR A 135 12.98 -1.49 -11.25
N VAL A 136 12.72 -2.10 -12.41
CA VAL A 136 13.75 -2.30 -13.45
C VAL A 136 14.27 -0.96 -13.94
N VAL A 137 13.37 -0.02 -14.27
CA VAL A 137 13.75 1.33 -14.70
C VAL A 137 14.53 2.05 -13.61
N SER A 138 14.07 1.93 -12.38
CA SER A 138 14.71 2.56 -11.23
C SER A 138 16.11 2.00 -10.97
N LEU A 139 16.28 0.68 -10.99
CA LEU A 139 17.59 0.03 -10.83
C LEU A 139 18.57 0.45 -11.92
N PHE A 140 18.10 0.60 -13.17
CA PHE A 140 18.91 1.08 -14.26
C PHE A 140 19.50 2.48 -13.97
N PHE A 141 18.65 3.47 -13.64
CA PHE A 141 19.13 4.81 -13.34
C PHE A 141 19.89 4.89 -12.02
N PHE A 142 19.52 4.10 -11.03
CA PHE A 142 20.23 4.03 -9.77
C PHE A 142 21.67 3.53 -9.95
N VAL A 143 21.88 2.46 -10.71
CA VAL A 143 23.23 1.91 -10.95
C VAL A 143 24.03 2.83 -11.88
N PHE A 144 23.52 3.12 -13.07
CA PHE A 144 24.27 3.84 -14.10
C PHE A 144 24.29 5.36 -13.90
N GLY A 145 23.24 5.92 -13.26
CA GLY A 145 23.18 7.35 -12.98
C GLY A 145 23.77 7.69 -11.60
N SER A 146 23.20 7.13 -10.53
CA SER A 146 23.51 7.58 -9.18
C SER A 146 24.81 6.98 -8.63
N ILE A 147 25.12 5.70 -8.93
CA ILE A 147 26.32 5.02 -8.42
C ILE A 147 27.51 5.24 -9.36
N LEU A 148 27.40 4.76 -10.59
CA LEU A 148 28.50 4.79 -11.58
C LEU A 148 28.68 6.17 -12.22
N LYS A 149 27.68 7.04 -12.15
CA LYS A 149 27.67 8.39 -12.73
C LYS A 149 27.92 8.41 -14.26
N TRP A 150 27.64 7.30 -14.95
CA TRP A 150 27.76 7.20 -16.41
C TRP A 150 26.66 7.99 -17.12
N ILE A 151 25.47 8.06 -16.52
CA ILE A 151 24.35 8.85 -17.02
C ILE A 151 24.24 10.10 -16.14
N LYS A 152 24.32 11.28 -16.74
CA LYS A 152 24.10 12.54 -16.04
C LYS A 152 22.61 12.79 -15.83
N PRO A 153 22.22 13.44 -14.71
CA PRO A 153 20.84 13.89 -14.53
C PRO A 153 20.39 14.77 -15.71
N SER A 154 19.16 14.53 -16.19
CA SER A 154 18.59 15.35 -17.27
C SER A 154 18.22 16.74 -16.79
N ASN A 155 17.69 16.83 -15.54
CA ASN A 155 17.21 18.07 -14.94
C ASN A 155 17.48 18.06 -13.43
N LYS A 156 17.44 19.26 -12.83
CA LYS A 156 17.28 19.41 -11.37
C LYS A 156 15.89 19.97 -11.08
N ILE A 157 15.24 19.41 -10.10
CA ILE A 157 13.87 19.77 -9.75
C ILE A 157 13.86 20.29 -8.30
N MET A 158 13.23 21.44 -8.09
CA MET A 158 13.01 21.98 -6.75
C MET A 158 11.80 21.28 -6.12
N ILE A 159 11.99 20.70 -4.95
CA ILE A 159 10.91 20.14 -4.13
C ILE A 159 10.90 20.84 -2.77
N ASN A 160 9.72 21.04 -2.21
CA ASN A 160 9.56 21.56 -0.86
C ASN A 160 9.16 20.43 0.08
N TRP A 161 10.12 19.97 0.87
CA TRP A 161 9.92 18.92 1.86
C TRP A 161 10.40 19.35 3.24
N GLY A 162 9.63 20.30 3.83
CA GLY A 162 10.05 21.04 5.02
C GLY A 162 11.04 22.17 4.72
N GLU A 163 11.96 21.95 3.79
CA GLU A 163 12.88 22.93 3.20
C GLU A 163 12.91 22.75 1.69
N GLU A 164 13.21 23.81 0.97
CA GLU A 164 13.43 23.77 -0.46
C GLU A 164 14.72 23.03 -0.77
N ARG A 165 14.62 21.98 -1.57
CA ARG A 165 15.75 21.13 -1.98
C ARG A 165 15.76 20.91 -3.48
N LEU A 166 16.95 21.06 -4.07
CA LEU A 166 17.20 20.66 -5.44
C LEU A 166 17.57 19.18 -5.48
N ILE A 167 16.78 18.39 -6.22
CA ILE A 167 17.03 16.96 -6.44
C ILE A 167 17.37 16.69 -7.88
N ASP A 168 18.28 15.75 -8.12
CA ASP A 168 18.60 15.28 -9.47
C ASP A 168 17.46 14.42 -10.00
N SER A 169 17.09 14.67 -11.26
CA SER A 169 16.05 13.95 -11.98
C SER A 169 16.63 13.31 -13.25
N TYR A 170 16.28 12.05 -13.49
CA TYR A 170 16.59 11.33 -14.72
C TYR A 170 15.30 11.16 -15.52
N PHE A 171 15.11 12.02 -16.52
CA PHE A 171 13.95 12.03 -17.42
C PHE A 171 12.58 12.06 -16.71
N CYS A 172 12.51 12.64 -15.51
CA CYS A 172 11.34 12.65 -14.64
C CYS A 172 10.79 11.26 -14.24
N ILE A 173 11.54 10.17 -14.45
CA ILE A 173 11.13 8.79 -14.12
C ILE A 173 11.98 8.15 -13.03
N HIS A 174 13.06 8.81 -12.60
CA HIS A 174 13.86 8.43 -11.43
C HIS A 174 14.43 9.68 -10.79
N PHE A 175 14.42 9.73 -9.44
CA PHE A 175 14.86 10.89 -8.67
C PHE A 175 15.80 10.49 -7.55
N ASN A 176 16.83 11.29 -7.33
CA ASN A 176 17.75 11.16 -6.20
C ASN A 176 17.28 12.07 -5.05
N THR A 177 16.35 11.59 -4.24
CA THR A 177 15.73 12.40 -3.17
C THR A 177 16.45 12.29 -1.83
N GLN A 178 17.16 11.19 -1.58
CA GLN A 178 17.77 10.91 -0.27
C GLN A 178 19.15 10.28 -0.40
N THR A 179 20.01 10.64 0.56
CA THR A 179 21.33 10.03 0.77
C THR A 179 21.42 9.36 2.14
N ILE A 180 22.41 8.50 2.30
CA ILE A 180 22.83 7.91 3.57
C ILE A 180 24.34 7.95 3.68
N GLU A 181 24.85 8.19 4.87
CA GLU A 181 26.27 8.06 5.16
C GLU A 181 26.59 6.61 5.54
N VAL A 182 27.50 6.01 4.82
CA VAL A 182 28.05 4.67 5.10
C VAL A 182 29.58 4.77 5.08
N LEU A 183 30.21 4.43 6.21
CA LEU A 183 31.67 4.47 6.36
C LEU A 183 32.30 5.81 5.88
N LYS A 184 31.69 6.94 6.29
CA LYS A 184 32.09 8.31 5.91
C LYS A 184 31.88 8.69 4.41
N ASN A 185 31.26 7.81 3.64
CA ASN A 185 30.87 8.09 2.25
C ASN A 185 29.37 8.36 2.15
N THR A 186 29.00 9.39 1.43
CA THR A 186 27.60 9.70 1.13
C THR A 186 27.15 8.91 -0.10
N ILE A 187 26.18 8.03 0.09
CA ILE A 187 25.63 7.17 -0.96
C ILE A 187 24.16 7.53 -1.17
N TYR A 188 23.71 7.62 -2.43
CA TYR A 188 22.29 7.74 -2.72
C TYR A 188 21.53 6.49 -2.36
N ARG A 189 20.29 6.66 -1.92
CA ARG A 189 19.31 5.61 -1.69
C ARG A 189 18.36 5.56 -2.89
N ASN A 190 18.01 4.37 -3.33
CA ASN A 190 17.07 4.25 -4.42
C ASN A 190 15.66 4.64 -3.95
N SER A 191 15.18 5.79 -4.37
CA SER A 191 13.81 6.28 -4.14
C SER A 191 12.90 6.17 -5.36
N SER A 192 13.46 5.82 -6.53
CA SER A 192 12.68 5.70 -7.78
C SER A 192 11.92 6.99 -8.11
N ILE A 193 10.61 6.88 -8.28
CA ILE A 193 9.67 8.00 -8.50
C ILE A 193 9.10 8.56 -7.18
N PHE A 194 9.43 7.97 -6.04
CA PHE A 194 8.85 8.35 -4.76
C PHE A 194 9.64 9.46 -4.07
N THR A 195 8.95 10.16 -3.17
CA THR A 195 9.54 11.23 -2.37
C THR A 195 10.67 10.72 -1.48
N GLU A 196 10.54 9.46 -1.03
CA GLU A 196 11.48 8.82 -0.12
C GLU A 196 11.73 7.36 -0.47
N ALA A 197 12.94 6.88 -0.15
CA ALA A 197 13.27 5.46 -0.26
C ALA A 197 12.36 4.55 0.60
N PRO A 198 11.89 4.91 1.82
CA PRO A 198 10.90 4.13 2.56
C PRO A 198 9.55 3.98 1.83
N MET A 199 9.12 4.97 1.05
CA MET A 199 7.87 4.87 0.27
C MET A 199 8.02 3.90 -0.90
N PHE A 200 9.16 3.92 -1.58
CA PHE A 200 9.48 2.92 -2.59
C PHE A 200 9.54 1.52 -1.96
N ALA A 201 10.21 1.37 -0.81
CA ALA A 201 10.28 0.11 -0.08
C ALA A 201 8.89 -0.42 0.33
N LEU A 202 7.97 0.44 0.75
CA LEU A 202 6.59 0.07 1.07
C LEU A 202 5.88 -0.56 -0.15
N ASN A 203 5.92 0.12 -1.29
CA ASN A 203 5.27 -0.35 -2.51
C ASN A 203 5.90 -1.66 -3.02
N LEU A 204 7.23 -1.78 -2.94
CA LEU A 204 7.96 -3.01 -3.27
C LEU A 204 7.60 -4.16 -2.33
N SER A 205 7.42 -3.89 -1.05
CA SER A 205 7.04 -4.88 -0.04
C SER A 205 5.65 -5.45 -0.31
N PHE A 206 4.69 -4.59 -0.66
CA PHE A 206 3.35 -5.04 -1.08
C PHE A 206 3.41 -5.84 -2.38
N ALA A 207 4.22 -5.43 -3.36
CA ALA A 207 4.38 -6.16 -4.60
C ALA A 207 5.02 -7.55 -4.37
N LEU A 208 6.06 -7.64 -3.53
CA LEU A 208 6.73 -8.89 -3.17
C LEU A 208 5.78 -9.84 -2.44
N ALA A 209 5.05 -9.33 -1.43
CA ALA A 209 4.08 -10.10 -0.69
C ALA A 209 2.95 -10.62 -1.60
N THR A 210 2.43 -9.78 -2.48
CA THR A 210 1.41 -10.15 -3.46
C THR A 210 1.90 -11.25 -4.41
N GLU A 211 3.14 -11.12 -4.94
CA GLU A 211 3.73 -12.13 -5.83
C GLU A 211 3.90 -13.48 -5.12
N ILE A 212 4.27 -13.46 -3.83
CA ILE A 212 4.52 -14.69 -3.07
C ILE A 212 3.23 -15.32 -2.55
N PHE A 213 2.25 -14.54 -2.07
CA PHE A 213 1.09 -15.09 -1.37
C PHE A 213 -0.19 -15.13 -2.22
N LEU A 214 -0.38 -14.22 -3.18
CA LEU A 214 -1.63 -14.14 -3.94
C LEU A 214 -1.51 -14.65 -5.39
N ASN A 215 -0.33 -14.65 -5.99
CA ASN A 215 -0.16 -15.13 -7.34
C ASN A 215 -0.03 -16.66 -7.39
N ASP A 216 -0.95 -17.32 -8.12
CA ASP A 216 -0.94 -18.80 -8.29
C ASP A 216 0.30 -19.28 -9.07
N LYS A 217 0.73 -18.50 -10.08
CA LYS A 217 1.92 -18.76 -10.89
C LYS A 217 2.99 -17.75 -10.56
N LYS A 218 3.73 -18.01 -9.48
CA LYS A 218 4.85 -17.17 -9.03
C LYS A 218 5.91 -17.08 -10.11
N LYS A 219 6.33 -15.86 -10.43
CA LYS A 219 7.44 -15.61 -11.34
C LYS A 219 8.71 -15.36 -10.54
N THR A 220 9.63 -16.30 -10.53
CA THR A 220 10.91 -16.18 -9.81
C THR A 220 11.65 -14.88 -10.17
N ASN A 221 11.64 -14.50 -11.45
CA ASN A 221 12.27 -13.25 -11.90
C ASN A 221 11.64 -12.01 -11.24
N ASN A 222 10.32 -11.98 -11.08
CA ASN A 222 9.66 -10.86 -10.39
C ASN A 222 10.12 -10.78 -8.93
N VAL A 223 10.16 -11.91 -8.23
CA VAL A 223 10.63 -11.98 -6.83
C VAL A 223 12.05 -11.47 -6.71
N ILE A 224 12.96 -11.91 -7.58
CA ILE A 224 14.37 -11.48 -7.58
C ILE A 224 14.47 -9.96 -7.82
N ILE A 225 13.79 -9.43 -8.83
CA ILE A 225 13.80 -7.99 -9.17
C ILE A 225 13.29 -7.17 -7.98
N LEU A 226 12.17 -7.58 -7.36
CA LEU A 226 11.59 -6.87 -6.22
C LEU A 226 12.51 -6.91 -4.99
N ILE A 227 13.17 -8.04 -4.71
CA ILE A 227 14.14 -8.13 -3.62
C ILE A 227 15.36 -7.24 -3.87
N ILE A 228 15.93 -7.25 -5.08
CA ILE A 228 17.04 -6.35 -5.44
C ILE A 228 16.60 -4.88 -5.31
N GLY A 229 15.37 -4.56 -5.77
CA GLY A 229 14.78 -3.24 -5.58
C GLY A 229 14.70 -2.84 -4.11
N LEU A 230 14.19 -3.73 -3.24
CA LEU A 230 14.12 -3.49 -1.79
C LEU A 230 15.49 -3.23 -1.18
N ILE A 231 16.48 -4.06 -1.49
CA ILE A 231 17.86 -3.91 -1.00
C ILE A 231 18.43 -2.55 -1.43
N SER A 232 18.21 -2.14 -2.68
CA SER A 232 18.71 -0.86 -3.22
C SER A 232 18.15 0.38 -2.50
N THR A 233 17.01 0.26 -1.83
CA THR A 233 16.44 1.37 -1.04
C THR A 233 17.26 1.69 0.22
N LEU A 234 18.09 0.78 0.71
CA LEU A 234 18.90 0.89 1.93
C LEU A 234 18.06 1.39 3.13
N THR A 235 16.84 0.86 3.29
CA THR A 235 15.92 1.21 4.38
C THR A 235 15.77 0.08 5.36
N LEU A 236 15.66 0.39 6.66
CA LEU A 236 15.37 -0.61 7.67
C LEU A 236 14.02 -1.30 7.40
N SER A 237 13.01 -0.53 6.96
CA SER A 237 11.69 -1.07 6.62
C SER A 237 11.74 -2.11 5.50
N ALA A 238 12.61 -1.94 4.49
CA ALA A 238 12.77 -2.93 3.43
C ALA A 238 13.28 -4.27 3.96
N PHE A 239 14.29 -4.23 4.82
CA PHE A 239 14.88 -5.45 5.41
C PHE A 239 13.92 -6.13 6.37
N VAL A 240 13.20 -5.37 7.21
CA VAL A 240 12.15 -5.91 8.07
C VAL A 240 11.05 -6.59 7.23
N ASN A 241 10.63 -5.97 6.15
CA ASN A 241 9.60 -6.55 5.28
C ASN A 241 10.07 -7.78 4.51
N ILE A 242 11.32 -7.80 4.00
CA ILE A 242 11.91 -9.00 3.39
C ILE A 242 11.92 -10.16 4.40
N PHE A 243 12.39 -9.88 5.63
CA PHE A 243 12.42 -10.87 6.70
C PHE A 243 11.01 -11.38 7.04
N LEU A 244 10.05 -10.47 7.21
CA LEU A 244 8.67 -10.81 7.52
C LEU A 244 8.04 -11.69 6.43
N VAL A 245 8.17 -11.30 5.16
CA VAL A 245 7.68 -12.09 4.02
C VAL A 245 8.31 -13.47 3.99
N TYR A 246 9.62 -13.56 4.22
CA TYR A 246 10.34 -14.82 4.28
C TYR A 246 9.84 -15.71 5.44
N VAL A 247 9.70 -15.18 6.65
CA VAL A 247 9.23 -15.92 7.83
C VAL A 247 7.81 -16.45 7.61
N LEU A 248 6.90 -15.60 7.15
CA LEU A 248 5.52 -16.00 6.85
C LEU A 248 5.46 -17.09 5.75
N TRP A 249 6.27 -16.94 4.70
CA TRP A 249 6.39 -17.96 3.66
C TRP A 249 6.92 -19.28 4.21
N ALA A 250 7.94 -19.25 5.06
CA ALA A 250 8.51 -20.44 5.70
C ALA A 250 7.49 -21.13 6.62
N ILE A 251 6.74 -20.38 7.42
CA ILE A 251 5.67 -20.91 8.28
C ILE A 251 4.58 -21.59 7.43
N ILE A 252 4.15 -20.97 6.35
CA ILE A 252 3.11 -21.53 5.48
C ILE A 252 3.58 -22.83 4.82
N ASN A 253 4.84 -22.87 4.41
CA ASN A 253 5.43 -23.98 3.65
C ASN A 253 6.26 -24.94 4.52
N TYR A 254 6.16 -24.87 5.87
CA TYR A 254 7.04 -25.65 6.78
C TYR A 254 7.05 -27.15 6.49
N LYS A 255 5.90 -27.74 6.16
CA LYS A 255 5.81 -29.17 5.84
C LYS A 255 6.66 -29.55 4.62
N TYR A 256 6.65 -28.72 3.58
CA TYR A 256 7.45 -28.90 2.38
C TYR A 256 8.96 -28.70 2.64
N ILE A 257 9.31 -27.81 3.57
CA ILE A 257 10.69 -27.53 3.96
C ILE A 257 11.26 -28.71 4.75
N ILE A 258 10.53 -29.23 5.74
CA ILE A 258 10.98 -30.32 6.65
C ILE A 258 11.20 -31.66 5.91
N LEU A 259 10.48 -31.92 4.84
CA LEU A 259 10.61 -33.13 4.04
C LEU A 259 11.97 -33.27 3.31
N ASP A 260 12.73 -32.16 3.16
CA ASP A 260 14.01 -32.13 2.46
C ASP A 260 15.10 -31.51 3.33
N LYS A 261 16.06 -32.33 3.79
CA LYS A 261 17.16 -31.87 4.66
C LYS A 261 17.96 -30.71 4.06
N LYS A 262 18.15 -30.67 2.73
CA LYS A 262 18.85 -29.57 2.04
C LYS A 262 18.05 -28.27 2.15
N LYS A 263 16.73 -28.33 2.02
CA LYS A 263 15.84 -27.17 2.20
C LYS A 263 15.83 -26.68 3.64
N VAL A 264 15.85 -27.59 4.64
CA VAL A 264 15.94 -27.21 6.05
C VAL A 264 17.23 -26.43 6.30
N ILE A 265 18.37 -26.97 5.87
CA ILE A 265 19.68 -26.32 6.06
C ILE A 265 19.70 -24.95 5.35
N LEU A 266 19.24 -24.88 4.10
CA LEU A 266 19.17 -23.62 3.34
C LEU A 266 18.30 -22.58 4.05
N ASN A 267 17.14 -22.98 4.58
CA ASN A 267 16.24 -22.05 5.28
C ASN A 267 16.84 -21.57 6.61
N ILE A 268 17.55 -22.44 7.35
CA ILE A 268 18.27 -22.04 8.57
C ILE A 268 19.36 -21.03 8.21
N ILE A 269 20.16 -21.28 7.17
CA ILE A 269 21.20 -20.36 6.73
C ILE A 269 20.61 -19.01 6.32
N LEU A 270 19.54 -18.99 5.53
CA LEU A 270 18.85 -17.77 5.12
C LEU A 270 18.29 -17.00 6.34
N LEU A 271 17.73 -17.71 7.30
CA LEU A 271 17.23 -17.11 8.54
C LEU A 271 18.36 -16.44 9.32
N ILE A 272 19.49 -17.16 9.53
CA ILE A 272 20.66 -16.65 10.22
C ILE A 272 21.23 -15.43 9.50
N ILE A 273 21.41 -15.49 8.19
CA ILE A 273 21.91 -14.37 7.38
C ILE A 273 20.99 -13.16 7.54
N THR A 274 19.66 -13.36 7.49
CA THR A 274 18.70 -12.27 7.60
C THR A 274 18.71 -11.63 8.99
N ILE A 275 18.82 -12.45 10.05
CA ILE A 275 18.93 -11.96 11.45
C ILE A 275 20.23 -11.20 11.65
N LEU A 276 21.37 -11.75 11.20
CA LEU A 276 22.67 -11.07 11.29
C LEU A 276 22.66 -9.74 10.55
N PHE A 277 22.04 -9.72 9.35
CA PHE A 277 21.92 -8.50 8.58
C PHE A 277 21.05 -7.45 9.28
N LEU A 278 19.90 -7.85 9.85
CA LEU A 278 19.04 -6.96 10.63
C LEU A 278 19.80 -6.43 11.87
N PHE A 279 20.57 -7.27 12.55
CA PHE A 279 21.35 -6.89 13.73
C PHE A 279 22.44 -5.87 13.37
N VAL A 280 23.22 -6.13 12.32
CA VAL A 280 24.26 -5.23 11.82
C VAL A 280 23.65 -3.89 11.39
N PHE A 281 22.57 -3.94 10.60
CA PHE A 281 21.89 -2.73 10.13
C PHE A 281 21.24 -1.93 11.26
N TRP A 282 20.70 -2.61 12.27
CA TRP A 282 20.21 -2.00 13.51
C TRP A 282 21.33 -1.27 14.24
N GLY A 283 22.52 -1.90 14.40
CA GLY A 283 23.68 -1.28 15.03
C GLY A 283 24.11 0.03 14.34
N PHE A 284 24.09 0.06 13.00
CA PHE A 284 24.35 1.29 12.24
C PHE A 284 23.26 2.36 12.39
N ARG A 285 22.02 1.95 12.71
CA ARG A 285 20.86 2.84 12.75
C ARG A 285 20.38 3.21 14.15
N SER A 286 20.75 2.47 15.19
CA SER A 286 20.27 2.67 16.57
C SER A 286 20.55 4.09 17.09
N ASN A 287 21.69 4.68 16.69
CA ASN A 287 22.07 6.05 17.06
C ASN A 287 21.69 7.09 15.98
N SER A 288 20.87 6.72 15.00
CA SER A 288 20.48 7.68 13.95
C SER A 288 19.30 8.54 14.39
N ALA A 289 19.32 9.82 13.99
CA ALA A 289 18.21 10.74 14.17
C ALA A 289 16.86 10.15 13.65
N SER A 290 16.91 9.24 12.69
CA SER A 290 15.71 8.59 12.13
C SER A 290 14.93 7.74 13.13
N LEU A 291 15.59 7.10 14.11
CA LEU A 291 14.88 6.32 15.14
C LEU A 291 14.24 7.25 16.18
N SER A 292 14.98 8.26 16.63
CA SER A 292 14.45 9.26 17.57
C SER A 292 13.23 9.99 17.00
N ILE A 293 13.28 10.33 15.70
CA ILE A 293 12.15 10.92 14.96
C ILE A 293 10.93 10.02 14.99
N ARG A 294 11.09 8.71 14.74
CA ARG A 294 9.98 7.76 14.76
C ARG A 294 9.35 7.59 16.14
N ILE A 295 10.18 7.53 17.19
CA ILE A 295 9.67 7.46 18.56
C ILE A 295 8.87 8.72 18.90
N ASP A 296 9.39 9.89 18.53
CA ASP A 296 8.70 11.15 18.72
C ASP A 296 7.36 11.21 17.94
N ASP A 297 7.32 10.73 16.70
CA ASP A 297 6.08 10.61 15.91
C ASP A 297 5.00 9.79 16.64
N TYR A 298 5.39 8.64 17.23
CA TYR A 298 4.44 7.82 18.00
C TYR A 298 3.94 8.55 19.24
N GLN A 299 4.84 9.20 19.97
CA GLN A 299 4.50 9.92 21.21
C GLN A 299 3.62 11.13 20.91
N ALA A 300 3.98 11.94 19.93
CA ALA A 300 3.22 13.12 19.52
C ALA A 300 1.82 12.74 19.01
N SER A 301 1.74 11.76 18.13
CA SER A 301 0.45 11.28 17.60
C SER A 301 -0.44 10.69 18.70
N PHE A 302 0.14 9.96 19.66
CA PHE A 302 -0.61 9.42 20.79
C PHE A 302 -1.12 10.52 21.74
N LYS A 303 -0.31 11.56 22.00
CA LYS A 303 -0.75 12.73 22.77
C LYS A 303 -1.90 13.46 22.08
N ALA A 304 -1.76 13.73 20.77
CA ALA A 304 -2.81 14.35 19.97
C ALA A 304 -4.12 13.53 20.00
N PHE A 305 -4.01 12.19 19.86
CA PHE A 305 -5.14 11.27 20.00
C PHE A 305 -5.78 11.34 21.37
N SER A 306 -4.99 11.30 22.46
CA SER A 306 -5.51 11.26 23.83
C SER A 306 -6.37 12.46 24.18
N ASN A 307 -6.09 13.62 23.57
CA ASN A 307 -6.86 14.84 23.80
C ASN A 307 -8.20 14.88 23.05
N HIS A 308 -8.30 14.15 21.94
CA HIS A 308 -9.51 14.10 21.10
C HIS A 308 -9.80 12.64 20.66
N ALA A 309 -9.91 11.71 21.62
CA ALA A 309 -9.89 10.28 21.34
C ALA A 309 -11.07 9.78 20.48
N ILE A 310 -12.27 10.38 20.55
CA ILE A 310 -13.46 9.85 19.86
C ILE A 310 -13.46 10.25 18.37
N ILE A 311 -13.39 11.54 18.07
CA ILE A 311 -13.54 12.08 16.70
C ILE A 311 -12.19 12.51 16.11
N GLY A 312 -11.15 12.66 16.96
CA GLY A 312 -9.83 13.14 16.53
C GLY A 312 -9.78 14.67 16.36
N ASN A 313 -8.68 15.11 15.77
CA ASN A 313 -8.39 16.54 15.57
C ASN A 313 -8.82 17.06 14.19
N GLY A 314 -9.45 16.22 13.37
CA GLY A 314 -9.88 16.51 12.00
C GLY A 314 -8.99 15.87 10.94
N TYR A 315 -9.59 15.58 9.78
CA TYR A 315 -8.94 14.92 8.65
C TYR A 315 -7.78 15.76 8.10
N ASN A 316 -6.64 15.11 7.86
CA ASN A 316 -5.42 15.70 7.28
C ASN A 316 -4.90 16.92 8.07
N ASN A 317 -5.14 16.92 9.38
CA ASN A 317 -4.72 18.00 10.29
C ASN A 317 -3.39 17.62 10.98
N GLU A 318 -2.33 17.52 10.19
CA GLU A 318 -0.99 17.23 10.72
C GLU A 318 -0.51 18.28 11.76
N LEU A 319 -1.01 19.51 11.70
CA LEU A 319 -0.62 20.57 12.64
C LEU A 319 -0.93 20.19 14.08
N ALA A 320 -2.08 19.53 14.32
CA ALA A 320 -2.47 19.07 15.64
C ALA A 320 -1.51 18.01 16.23
N ILE A 321 -0.81 17.26 15.38
CA ILE A 321 0.24 16.33 15.82
C ILE A 321 1.55 17.06 16.03
N LYS A 322 1.89 17.99 15.13
CA LYS A 322 3.15 18.77 15.15
C LYS A 322 3.28 19.65 16.39
N GLU A 323 2.18 20.07 17.00
CA GLU A 323 2.16 20.80 18.27
C GLU A 323 2.82 20.02 19.43
N TYR A 324 2.86 18.68 19.33
CA TYR A 324 3.47 17.80 20.34
C TYR A 324 4.87 17.32 19.97
N PHE A 325 5.45 17.81 18.88
CA PHE A 325 6.82 17.45 18.49
C PHE A 325 7.84 18.00 19.49
N SER A 326 8.86 17.20 19.75
CA SER A 326 10.00 17.62 20.57
C SER A 326 10.81 18.71 19.85
N ASP A 327 11.52 19.53 20.63
CA ASP A 327 12.28 20.70 20.11
C ASP A 327 13.33 20.36 19.05
N PHE A 328 13.88 19.14 19.08
CA PHE A 328 14.87 18.70 18.08
C PHE A 328 14.28 18.53 16.67
N ARG A 329 12.95 18.54 16.53
CA ARG A 329 12.23 18.34 15.26
C ARG A 329 12.07 19.62 14.41
N LYS A 330 12.70 20.73 14.76
CA LYS A 330 12.53 22.05 14.09
C LYS A 330 12.57 22.01 12.55
N TYR A 331 13.39 21.11 11.99
CA TYR A 331 13.60 20.99 10.53
C TYR A 331 13.03 19.71 9.91
N ASN A 332 12.48 18.80 10.71
CA ASN A 332 11.94 17.54 10.22
C ASN A 332 10.50 17.35 10.68
N ASN A 333 9.58 17.80 9.86
CA ASN A 333 8.14 17.85 10.15
C ASN A 333 7.36 16.67 9.54
N GLY A 334 8.05 15.67 8.96
CA GLY A 334 7.40 14.50 8.36
C GLY A 334 6.93 13.49 9.41
N LEU A 335 5.81 12.84 9.15
CA LEU A 335 5.28 11.73 9.95
C LEU A 335 5.73 10.40 9.35
N SER A 336 5.85 9.34 10.18
CA SER A 336 6.44 8.07 9.75
C SER A 336 5.56 6.84 9.95
N ASN A 337 4.34 6.99 10.48
CA ASN A 337 3.41 5.89 10.71
C ASN A 337 1.98 6.25 10.32
N SER A 338 1.21 5.28 9.84
CA SER A 338 -0.18 5.50 9.42
C SER A 338 -1.17 5.35 10.57
N ILE A 339 -1.02 4.33 11.41
CA ILE A 339 -2.06 3.97 12.37
C ILE A 339 -2.26 5.05 13.43
N PHE A 340 -1.17 5.61 13.98
CA PHE A 340 -1.28 6.65 14.99
C PHE A 340 -1.69 7.99 14.40
N VAL A 341 -1.36 8.25 13.14
CA VAL A 341 -1.85 9.45 12.43
C VAL A 341 -3.37 9.36 12.23
N VAL A 342 -3.90 8.22 11.79
CA VAL A 342 -5.36 8.02 11.68
C VAL A 342 -6.05 8.17 13.04
N LEU A 343 -5.44 7.63 14.12
CA LEU A 343 -5.97 7.80 15.47
C LEU A 343 -5.96 9.26 15.91
N ALA A 344 -4.86 9.98 15.68
CA ALA A 344 -4.75 11.39 16.06
C ALA A 344 -5.71 12.31 15.30
N GLU A 345 -5.82 12.11 13.99
CA GLU A 345 -6.65 12.94 13.12
C GLU A 345 -8.12 12.55 13.13
N GLY A 346 -8.41 11.23 13.13
CA GLY A 346 -9.76 10.68 12.98
C GLY A 346 -10.38 10.11 14.25
N GLY A 347 -9.62 10.04 15.34
CA GLY A 347 -10.05 9.38 16.58
C GLY A 347 -10.34 7.90 16.39
N ILE A 348 -10.96 7.28 17.37
CA ILE A 348 -11.47 5.90 17.28
C ILE A 348 -12.47 5.79 16.13
N TYR A 349 -13.32 6.81 15.94
CA TYR A 349 -14.38 6.79 14.94
C TYR A 349 -13.83 6.51 13.53
N LEU A 350 -12.95 7.34 13.01
CA LEU A 350 -12.39 7.15 11.65
C LEU A 350 -11.47 5.92 11.59
N SER A 351 -10.76 5.62 12.69
CA SER A 351 -9.84 4.48 12.75
C SER A 351 -10.54 3.13 12.59
N LEU A 352 -11.82 3.02 12.93
CA LEU A 352 -12.60 1.80 12.71
C LEU A 352 -12.68 1.41 11.22
N ILE A 353 -12.67 2.37 10.30
CA ILE A 353 -12.63 2.10 8.85
C ILE A 353 -11.35 1.34 8.46
N TYR A 354 -10.25 1.58 9.17
CA TYR A 354 -8.95 0.95 8.90
C TYR A 354 -8.76 -0.36 9.67
N ILE A 355 -9.19 -0.40 10.93
CA ILE A 355 -8.89 -1.50 11.85
C ILE A 355 -9.93 -2.64 11.74
N LEU A 356 -11.20 -2.30 11.60
CA LEU A 356 -12.26 -3.32 11.58
C LEU A 356 -12.14 -4.31 10.40
N PRO A 357 -11.86 -3.86 9.16
CA PRO A 357 -11.63 -4.79 8.06
C PRO A 357 -10.48 -5.75 8.31
N GLN A 358 -9.38 -5.29 8.95
CA GLN A 358 -8.22 -6.13 9.29
C GLN A 358 -8.59 -7.22 10.28
N ILE A 359 -9.31 -6.87 11.34
CA ILE A 359 -9.79 -7.84 12.34
C ILE A 359 -10.72 -8.87 11.68
N LEU A 360 -11.62 -8.42 10.83
CA LEU A 360 -12.58 -9.30 10.15
C LEU A 360 -11.90 -10.25 9.16
N ILE A 361 -10.95 -9.75 8.36
CA ILE A 361 -10.23 -10.60 7.40
C ILE A 361 -9.31 -11.59 8.10
N ALA A 362 -8.65 -11.19 9.20
CA ALA A 362 -7.86 -12.09 10.04
C ALA A 362 -8.73 -13.22 10.59
N TYR A 363 -9.89 -12.90 11.19
CA TYR A 363 -10.84 -13.87 11.69
C TYR A 363 -11.31 -14.85 10.62
N GLU A 364 -11.76 -14.33 9.46
CA GLU A 364 -12.21 -15.16 8.33
C GLU A 364 -11.07 -16.04 7.79
N SER A 365 -9.85 -15.49 7.69
CA SER A 365 -8.68 -16.23 7.21
C SER A 365 -8.26 -17.36 8.14
N ILE A 366 -8.36 -17.17 9.45
CA ILE A 366 -8.10 -18.23 10.44
C ILE A 366 -9.19 -19.30 10.37
N LYS A 367 -10.47 -18.90 10.36
CA LYS A 367 -11.62 -19.78 10.27
C LYS A 367 -11.59 -20.71 9.05
N PHE A 368 -11.24 -20.16 7.89
CA PHE A 368 -11.19 -20.89 6.61
C PHE A 368 -9.79 -21.42 6.24
N LYS A 369 -8.81 -21.31 7.16
CA LYS A 369 -7.43 -21.79 6.98
C LYS A 369 -6.72 -21.17 5.76
N GLU A 370 -7.06 -19.93 5.39
CA GLU A 370 -6.46 -19.21 4.26
C GLU A 370 -5.19 -18.48 4.65
N LYS A 371 -4.14 -19.25 4.90
CA LYS A 371 -2.86 -18.77 5.44
C LYS A 371 -2.22 -17.64 4.60
N ASN A 372 -2.39 -17.68 3.28
CA ASN A 372 -1.83 -16.66 2.38
C ASN A 372 -2.52 -15.29 2.56
N ILE A 373 -3.84 -15.29 2.77
CA ILE A 373 -4.59 -14.05 3.04
C ILE A 373 -4.20 -13.48 4.39
N LEU A 374 -4.08 -14.34 5.41
CA LEU A 374 -3.62 -13.94 6.74
C LEU A 374 -2.20 -13.34 6.68
N ALA A 375 -1.30 -13.91 5.90
CA ALA A 375 0.04 -13.38 5.72
C ALA A 375 0.02 -11.98 5.08
N MET A 376 -0.83 -11.76 4.07
CA MET A 376 -1.00 -10.44 3.46
C MET A 376 -1.53 -9.40 4.45
N ASP A 377 -2.51 -9.79 5.26
CA ASP A 377 -3.09 -8.93 6.30
C ASP A 377 -2.04 -8.52 7.35
N ILE A 378 -1.25 -9.47 7.85
CA ILE A 378 -0.14 -9.20 8.78
C ILE A 378 0.86 -8.18 8.18
N ILE A 379 1.25 -8.36 6.91
CA ILE A 379 2.17 -7.44 6.22
C ILE A 379 1.54 -6.05 6.11
N PHE A 380 0.26 -5.98 5.79
CA PHE A 380 -0.46 -4.71 5.68
C PHE A 380 -0.49 -3.98 7.03
N ILE A 381 -0.89 -4.66 8.11
CA ILE A 381 -0.92 -4.10 9.47
C ILE A 381 0.47 -3.59 9.88
N ILE A 382 1.51 -4.40 9.73
CA ILE A 382 2.88 -4.01 10.10
C ILE A 382 3.32 -2.80 9.27
N SER A 383 2.98 -2.76 7.98
CA SER A 383 3.29 -1.63 7.11
C SER A 383 2.62 -0.33 7.56
N MET A 384 1.41 -0.38 8.14
CA MET A 384 0.75 0.79 8.73
C MET A 384 1.48 1.36 9.95
N PHE A 385 2.20 0.52 10.70
CA PHE A 385 3.02 0.98 11.82
C PHE A 385 4.33 1.60 11.36
N ILE A 386 4.96 1.10 10.30
CA ILE A 386 6.31 1.51 9.89
C ILE A 386 6.37 2.52 8.74
N SER A 387 5.25 2.85 8.13
CA SER A 387 5.20 3.77 6.98
C SER A 387 3.92 4.61 7.00
N ILE A 388 3.99 5.80 6.37
CA ILE A 388 2.83 6.68 6.23
C ILE A 388 2.25 6.61 4.82
N TYR A 389 0.99 6.17 4.69
CA TYR A 389 0.23 6.17 3.42
C TYR A 389 -1.28 6.25 3.66
N THR A 390 -1.67 6.92 4.74
CA THR A 390 -2.98 6.95 5.40
C THR A 390 -4.13 7.24 4.45
N PHE A 391 -4.09 8.36 3.74
CA PHE A 391 -5.20 8.86 2.92
C PHE A 391 -4.90 8.76 1.43
N THR A 392 -4.07 7.79 1.07
CA THR A 392 -3.67 7.58 -0.33
C THR A 392 -4.64 6.64 -1.06
N PRO A 393 -4.80 6.77 -2.39
CA PRO A 393 -5.61 5.84 -3.17
C PRO A 393 -5.18 4.38 -3.05
N LEU A 394 -3.88 4.11 -2.83
CA LEU A 394 -3.39 2.74 -2.60
C LEU A 394 -3.92 2.15 -1.28
N MET A 395 -4.03 2.98 -0.22
CA MET A 395 -4.67 2.57 1.03
C MET A 395 -6.13 2.21 0.79
N PHE A 396 -6.89 3.09 0.11
CA PHE A 396 -8.31 2.84 -0.19
C PHE A 396 -8.51 1.64 -1.10
N LEU A 397 -7.61 1.38 -2.05
CA LEU A 397 -7.63 0.16 -2.85
C LEU A 397 -7.45 -1.08 -1.96
N ASN A 398 -6.49 -1.07 -1.03
CA ASN A 398 -6.26 -2.20 -0.13
C ASN A 398 -7.46 -2.46 0.78
N LEU A 399 -8.05 -1.40 1.37
CA LEU A 399 -9.29 -1.53 2.16
C LEU A 399 -10.44 -2.09 1.32
N ALA A 400 -10.63 -1.58 0.09
CA ALA A 400 -11.67 -2.07 -0.81
C ALA A 400 -11.46 -3.54 -1.20
N ILE A 401 -10.21 -3.99 -1.37
CA ILE A 401 -9.87 -5.41 -1.61
C ILE A 401 -10.30 -6.27 -0.41
N ILE A 402 -9.97 -5.84 0.79
CA ILE A 402 -10.28 -6.57 2.03
C ILE A 402 -11.79 -6.67 2.22
N ASP A 403 -12.50 -5.56 2.13
CA ASP A 403 -13.95 -5.52 2.27
C ASP A 403 -14.65 -6.35 1.19
N ALA A 404 -14.27 -6.19 -0.07
CA ALA A 404 -14.84 -6.97 -1.17
C ALA A 404 -14.62 -8.49 -0.96
N TYR A 405 -13.45 -8.88 -0.45
CA TYR A 405 -13.13 -10.27 -0.14
C TYR A 405 -14.03 -10.83 0.98
N ILE A 406 -14.17 -10.10 2.10
CA ILE A 406 -15.02 -10.49 3.24
C ILE A 406 -16.47 -10.70 2.78
N TYR A 407 -17.01 -9.76 2.00
CA TYR A 407 -18.41 -9.84 1.54
C TYR A 407 -18.64 -10.93 0.51
N SER A 408 -17.65 -11.26 -0.33
CA SER A 408 -17.78 -12.34 -1.30
C SER A 408 -17.88 -13.73 -0.67
N LYS A 409 -17.18 -13.96 0.44
CA LYS A 409 -17.20 -15.26 1.14
C LYS A 409 -18.54 -15.58 1.80
N LYS A 410 -19.15 -14.58 2.44
CA LYS A 410 -20.45 -14.76 3.11
C LYS A 410 -21.57 -15.16 2.15
N ASN A 411 -21.44 -14.91 0.85
CA ASN A 411 -22.39 -15.34 -0.16
C ASN A 411 -22.27 -16.84 -0.45
N LYS A 412 -21.05 -17.38 -0.60
CA LYS A 412 -20.83 -18.82 -0.88
C LYS A 412 -21.31 -19.73 0.25
N VAL A 413 -21.01 -19.39 1.49
CA VAL A 413 -21.43 -20.21 2.66
C VAL A 413 -22.96 -20.30 2.80
N LYS A 414 -23.70 -19.26 2.35
CA LYS A 414 -25.18 -19.36 2.36
C LYS A 414 -25.73 -20.19 1.21
N GLU A 415 -25.09 -20.16 0.04
CA GLU A 415 -25.48 -21.02 -1.08
C GLU A 415 -25.21 -22.49 -0.75
N GLU A 416 -24.08 -22.82 -0.18
CA GLU A 416 -23.75 -24.18 0.26
C GLU A 416 -24.70 -24.68 1.36
N ASN A 417 -24.98 -23.88 2.39
CA ASN A 417 -25.96 -24.22 3.44
C ASN A 417 -27.42 -24.29 2.93
N TYR A 418 -27.74 -23.58 1.84
CA TYR A 418 -29.07 -23.65 1.23
C TYR A 418 -29.21 -24.92 0.38
N ILE A 419 -28.16 -25.33 -0.33
CA ILE A 419 -28.11 -26.58 -1.10
C ILE A 419 -28.17 -27.78 -0.15
N GLU A 420 -27.36 -27.80 0.92
CA GLU A 420 -27.43 -28.86 1.95
C GLU A 420 -28.82 -29.01 2.61
N ARG A 421 -29.55 -27.89 2.77
CA ARG A 421 -30.95 -27.94 3.32
C ARG A 421 -32.00 -28.34 2.31
N MET A 422 -31.68 -28.33 1.00
CA MET A 422 -32.57 -28.82 -0.04
C MET A 422 -32.33 -30.30 -0.36
N GLU A 423 -31.15 -30.82 0.03
CA GLU A 423 -30.78 -32.24 -0.13
C GLU A 423 -31.14 -33.09 1.11
N LEU A 424 -31.58 -32.48 2.21
CA LEU A 424 -32.18 -33.10 3.41
C LEU A 424 -33.71 -33.03 3.39
#